data_525eeb7e39455feab3f7d5d0f78b7f69
#
_entry.id   525eeb7e39455feab3f7d5d0f78b7f69
#
_cell.length_a   1.000
_cell.length_b   1.000
_cell.length_c   1.000
_cell.angle_alpha   90.00
_cell.angle_beta   90.00
_cell.angle_gamma   90.00
#
_symmetry.space_group_name_H-M   'P 1'
#
loop_
_entity.id
_entity.type
_entity.pdbx_description
1 polymer ?
#
loop_
_entity_poly.entity_id
_entity_poly.type
_entity_poly.pdbx_seq_one_letter_code
_entity_poly.pdbx_strand_id
1 'polypeptide(L)'
;MHAEAIRNLIRTKLREDRLPRDSTPRVFARPGNWQKCAACEETLAKALLMVEVYPLMNGKVVRLHHDCYTLWKEERRALES
;
A
#
# COMPACT_ATOMS: atom_id res chain seq x y z
N MET A 1 -4.91 4.07 14.70
CA MET A 1 -5.05 4.06 13.23
C MET A 1 -6.52 3.91 12.89
N HIS A 2 -7.06 4.79 12.07
CA HIS A 2 -8.46 4.77 11.69
C HIS A 2 -8.62 4.04 10.35
N ALA A 3 -8.94 2.75 10.41
CA ALA A 3 -8.98 1.90 9.23
C ALA A 3 -9.89 2.46 8.13
N GLU A 4 -11.05 3.00 8.51
CA GLU A 4 -12.00 3.52 7.52
C GLU A 4 -11.44 4.73 6.77
N ALA A 5 -10.77 5.63 7.47
CA ALA A 5 -10.13 6.78 6.82
C ALA A 5 -9.03 6.33 5.87
N ILE A 6 -8.25 5.32 6.25
CA ILE A 6 -7.21 4.79 5.41
C ILE A 6 -7.79 4.08 4.19
N ARG A 7 -8.88 3.33 4.36
CA ARG A 7 -9.58 2.71 3.22
C ARG A 7 -10.03 3.74 2.21
N ASN A 8 -10.57 4.86 2.67
CA ASN A 8 -11.00 5.94 1.77
C ASN A 8 -9.82 6.53 1.00
N LEU A 9 -8.69 6.75 1.66
CA LEU A 9 -7.48 7.21 0.99
C LEU A 9 -7.01 6.21 -0.07
N ILE A 10 -7.03 4.93 0.26
CA ILE A 10 -6.60 3.87 -0.66
C ILE A 10 -7.52 3.83 -1.88
N ARG A 11 -8.84 3.90 -1.67
CA ARG A 11 -9.80 3.92 -2.79
C ARG A 11 -9.54 5.08 -3.73
N THR A 12 -9.31 6.26 -3.18
CA THR A 12 -9.02 7.45 -3.97
C THR A 12 -7.73 7.26 -4.76
N LYS A 13 -6.69 6.77 -4.12
CA LYS A 13 -5.40 6.58 -4.77
C LYS A 13 -5.44 5.49 -5.83
N LEU A 14 -6.25 4.44 -5.63
CA LEU A 14 -6.46 3.42 -6.66
C LEU A 14 -7.17 4.02 -7.88
N ARG A 15 -8.17 4.86 -7.66
CA ARG A 15 -8.88 5.52 -8.78
C ARG A 15 -7.98 6.50 -9.53
N GLU A 16 -7.02 7.11 -8.84
CA GLU A 16 -6.09 8.08 -9.43
C GLU A 16 -4.83 7.45 -9.98
N ASP A 17 -4.74 6.13 -9.98
CA ASP A 17 -3.56 5.36 -10.39
C ASP A 17 -2.29 5.70 -9.59
N ARG A 18 -2.48 6.13 -8.35
CA ARG A 18 -1.37 6.41 -7.43
C ARG A 18 -0.95 5.20 -6.62
N LEU A 19 -1.78 4.16 -6.58
CA LEU A 19 -1.45 2.86 -6.01
C LEU A 19 -1.67 1.80 -7.08
N PRO A 20 -0.85 0.73 -7.10
CA PRO A 20 -0.96 -0.30 -8.13
C PRO A 20 -2.26 -1.09 -7.99
N ARG A 21 -2.76 -1.55 -9.13
CA ARG A 21 -3.95 -2.41 -9.22
C ARG A 21 -3.60 -3.85 -9.53
N ASP A 22 -2.33 -4.17 -9.57
CA ASP A 22 -1.85 -5.51 -9.94
C ASP A 22 -2.42 -6.57 -9.00
N SER A 23 -2.92 -7.66 -9.57
CA SER A 23 -3.52 -8.74 -8.78
C SER A 23 -2.47 -9.68 -8.19
N THR A 24 -1.27 -9.74 -8.76
CA THR A 24 -0.20 -10.62 -8.29
C THR A 24 1.15 -9.91 -8.29
N PRO A 25 1.31 -8.82 -7.53
CA PRO A 25 2.62 -8.16 -7.47
C PRO A 25 3.59 -8.98 -6.63
N ARG A 26 4.87 -8.69 -6.79
CA ARG A 26 5.89 -9.20 -5.88
C ARG A 26 5.89 -8.35 -4.62
N VAL A 27 6.01 -9.02 -3.48
CA VAL A 27 5.89 -8.35 -2.18
C VAL A 27 7.01 -8.83 -1.28
N PHE A 28 7.67 -7.88 -0.60
CA PHE A 28 8.74 -8.19 0.35
C PHE A 28 8.49 -7.43 1.65
N ALA A 29 8.74 -8.10 2.78
CA ALA A 29 8.63 -7.46 4.09
C ALA A 29 10.04 -7.05 4.57
N ARG A 30 10.16 -5.82 5.06
CA ARG A 30 11.42 -5.26 5.55
C ARG A 30 11.15 -4.34 6.73
N PRO A 31 12.17 -4.01 7.54
CA PRO A 31 12.02 -2.93 8.53
C PRO A 31 11.73 -1.60 7.84
N GLY A 32 11.02 -0.71 8.53
CA GLY A 32 10.76 0.62 8.02
C GLY A 32 12.04 1.39 7.72
N ASN A 33 11.96 2.31 6.78
CA ASN A 33 13.12 3.07 6.29
C ASN A 33 12.93 4.58 6.41
N TRP A 34 12.00 5.01 7.27
CA TRP A 34 11.70 6.42 7.54
C TRP A 34 11.05 7.17 6.36
N GLN A 35 10.73 6.48 5.26
CA GLN A 35 9.96 7.05 4.17
C GLN A 35 8.47 7.06 4.54
N LYS A 36 7.67 7.73 3.72
CA LYS A 36 6.24 7.78 3.95
C LYS A 36 5.54 6.57 3.36
N CYS A 37 4.53 6.07 4.07
CA CYS A 37 3.65 5.04 3.56
C CYS A 37 2.86 5.58 2.36
N ALA A 38 2.80 4.82 1.27
CA ALA A 38 2.10 5.23 0.07
C ALA A 38 0.59 5.33 0.27
N ALA A 39 0.04 4.67 1.28
CA ALA A 39 -1.40 4.69 1.54
C ALA A 39 -1.79 5.79 2.54
N CYS A 40 -1.26 5.75 3.75
CA CYS A 40 -1.68 6.68 4.80
C CYS A 40 -0.82 7.92 4.92
N GLU A 41 0.32 7.95 4.24
CA GLU A 41 1.28 9.06 4.20
C GLU A 41 1.99 9.33 5.53
N GLU A 42 1.90 8.43 6.47
CA GLU A 42 2.65 8.52 7.70
C GLU A 42 4.00 7.82 7.58
N THR A 43 4.93 8.19 8.43
CA THR A 43 6.30 7.68 8.38
C THR A 43 6.36 6.18 8.66
N LEU A 44 7.15 5.48 7.87
CA LEU A 44 7.45 4.06 8.04
C LEU A 44 8.62 3.94 9.02
N ALA A 45 8.33 3.96 10.31
CA ALA A 45 9.35 3.92 11.34
C ALA A 45 10.13 2.61 11.30
N LYS A 46 11.40 2.67 11.65
CA LYS A 46 12.30 1.52 11.56
C LYS A 46 11.81 0.32 12.37
N ALA A 47 11.13 0.56 13.48
CA ALA A 47 10.60 -0.50 14.34
C ALA A 47 9.34 -1.17 13.77
N LEU A 48 8.74 -0.59 12.72
CA LEU A 48 7.54 -1.12 12.12
C LEU A 48 7.86 -2.01 10.92
N LEU A 49 7.00 -2.99 10.68
CA LEU A 49 7.12 -3.83 9.49
C LEU A 49 6.62 -3.06 8.28
N MET A 50 7.50 -2.92 7.29
CA MET A 50 7.20 -2.26 6.03
C MET A 50 7.03 -3.33 4.96
N VAL A 51 6.03 -3.16 4.09
CA VAL A 51 5.81 -4.03 2.96
C VAL A 51 6.17 -3.28 1.68
N GLU A 52 7.11 -3.81 0.91
CA GLU A 52 7.47 -3.26 -0.40
C GLU A 52 6.72 -4.03 -1.47
N VAL A 53 5.97 -3.32 -2.29
CA VAL A 53 5.19 -3.90 -3.39
C VAL A 53 5.84 -3.51 -4.70
N TYR A 54 6.19 -4.54 -5.48
CA TYR A 54 6.83 -4.38 -6.80
C TYR A 54 5.79 -4.69 -7.87
N PRO A 55 5.17 -3.66 -8.48
CA PRO A 55 4.17 -3.88 -9.52
C PRO A 55 4.79 -4.58 -10.72
N LEU A 56 4.03 -5.47 -11.37
CA LEU A 56 4.49 -6.18 -12.55
C LEU A 56 4.50 -5.27 -13.78
N MET A 57 3.62 -4.27 -13.81
CA MET A 57 3.51 -3.34 -14.92
C MET A 57 3.61 -1.91 -14.38
N ASN A 58 4.43 -1.08 -14.97
CA ASN A 58 4.62 0.32 -14.59
C ASN A 58 5.19 0.53 -13.18
N GLY A 59 6.28 0.10 -13.01
CA GLY A 59 7.11 -0.20 -11.99
C GLY A 59 7.55 0.68 -10.88
N LYS A 60 6.84 1.65 -10.37
CA LYS A 60 7.30 2.31 -9.16
C LYS A 60 7.01 1.42 -7.96
N VAL A 61 8.06 1.09 -7.22
CA VAL A 61 7.91 0.37 -5.95
C VAL A 61 7.14 1.26 -4.98
N VAL A 62 6.12 0.68 -4.34
CA VAL A 62 5.41 1.38 -3.28
C VAL A 62 5.71 0.72 -1.94
N ARG A 63 5.78 1.52 -0.89
CA ARG A 63 6.09 1.05 0.44
C ARG A 63 4.92 1.38 1.36
N LEU A 64 4.47 0.37 2.09
CA LEU A 64 3.27 0.46 2.91
C LEU A 64 3.54 -0.09 4.31
N HIS A 65 2.83 0.44 5.31
CA HIS A 65 2.71 -0.28 6.56
C HIS A 65 2.04 -1.62 6.31
N HIS A 66 2.31 -2.61 7.14
CA HIS A 66 1.70 -3.94 7.01
C HIS A 66 0.17 -3.84 7.01
N ASP A 67 -0.39 -3.06 7.93
CA ASP A 67 -1.85 -2.89 8.00
C ASP A 67 -2.41 -2.21 6.77
N CYS A 68 -1.70 -1.20 6.25
CA CYS A 68 -2.11 -0.52 5.02
C CYS A 68 -2.05 -1.45 3.82
N TYR A 69 -1.06 -2.33 3.77
CA TYR A 69 -0.95 -3.34 2.73
C TYR A 69 -2.18 -4.28 2.74
N THR A 70 -2.59 -4.72 3.92
CA THR A 70 -3.78 -5.58 4.06
C THR A 70 -5.03 -4.86 3.55
N LEU A 71 -5.22 -3.60 3.94
CA LEU A 71 -6.34 -2.80 3.48
C LEU A 71 -6.29 -2.57 1.96
N TRP A 72 -5.11 -2.32 1.43
CA TRP A 72 -4.93 -2.15 -0.02
C TRP A 72 -5.34 -3.42 -0.79
N LYS A 73 -4.96 -4.59 -0.29
CA LYS A 73 -5.36 -5.86 -0.92
C LYS A 73 -6.88 -6.00 -0.96
N GLU A 74 -7.54 -5.68 0.14
CA GLU A 74 -8.99 -5.77 0.24
C GLU A 74 -9.69 -4.81 -0.70
N GLU A 75 -9.25 -3.54 -0.74
CA GLU A 75 -9.86 -2.53 -1.61
C GLU A 75 -9.60 -2.84 -3.08
N ARG A 76 -8.42 -3.34 -3.41
CA ARG A 76 -8.12 -3.75 -4.77
C ARG A 76 -9.05 -4.88 -5.24
N ARG A 77 -9.29 -5.87 -4.38
CA ARG A 77 -10.21 -6.96 -4.69
C ARG A 77 -11.64 -6.45 -4.92
N ALA A 78 -12.05 -5.48 -4.14
CA ALA A 78 -13.38 -4.89 -4.30
C ALA A 78 -13.53 -4.21 -5.66
N LEU A 79 -12.46 -3.63 -6.20
CA LEU A 79 -12.49 -3.03 -7.53
C LEU A 79 -12.60 -4.07 -8.65
N GLU A 80 -12.10 -5.28 -8.43
CA GLU A 80 -12.11 -6.34 -9.44
C GLU A 80 -13.43 -7.09 -9.50
N SER A 81 -14.24 -6.99 -8.48
CA SER A 81 -15.50 -7.74 -8.39
C SER A 81 -16.71 -6.98 -8.94
#